data_81cb9c647cf813362321384c3492364c
#
_entry.id   81cb9c647cf813362321384c3492364c
#
_cell.length_a   1.000
_cell.length_b   1.000
_cell.length_c   1.000
_cell.angle_alpha   90.00
_cell.angle_beta   90.00
_cell.angle_gamma   90.00
#
_symmetry.space_group_name_H-M   'P 1'
#
loop_
_entity.id
_entity.type
_entity.pdbx_description
1 polymer ?
#
loop_
_entity_poly.entity_id
_entity_poly.type
_entity_poly.pdbx_seq_one_letter_code
_entity_poly.pdbx_strand_id
1 'polypeptide(L)'
;TNTACDELAKKIKECSKDDCAWLYRFVSTADESLEDIVVDRESMVYEDEQCCVISTMARLPFDGFNGEGGYNKLLDIVWDMILCDEASMIPLAEMALAIYNFVNTPILIAGDPLQIKPILHEEEWKDENIYTMVNLDRVENPVTEPIQFAIENLSMQYRSLPAIGELFSQYAYDGKLRHYRSAMENHMKFGKLNLKPINFIPFKVERYDSVFGIKKLDGSNVHIYSVL
;
A
#
# COMPACT_ATOMS: atom_id res chain seq x y z
N THR A 1 -6.21 -0.26 -1.18
CA THR A 1 -7.06 0.60 -2.03
C THR A 1 -7.09 0.07 -3.46
N ASN A 2 -8.10 0.45 -4.27
CA ASN A 2 -8.15 0.06 -5.68
C ASN A 2 -6.93 0.53 -6.46
N THR A 3 -6.47 1.76 -6.23
CA THR A 3 -5.25 2.29 -6.86
C THR A 3 -4.01 1.43 -6.54
N ALA A 4 -3.85 0.97 -5.30
CA ALA A 4 -2.73 0.10 -4.95
C ALA A 4 -2.81 -1.26 -5.67
N CYS A 5 -4.01 -1.84 -5.79
CA CYS A 5 -4.23 -3.06 -6.56
C CYS A 5 -3.92 -2.85 -8.06
N ASP A 6 -4.30 -1.72 -8.63
CA ASP A 6 -4.02 -1.40 -10.03
C ASP A 6 -2.51 -1.24 -10.27
N GLU A 7 -1.80 -0.55 -9.37
CA GLU A 7 -0.33 -0.42 -9.47
C GLU A 7 0.37 -1.78 -9.31
N LEU A 8 -0.10 -2.63 -8.40
CA LEU A 8 0.43 -3.99 -8.27
C LEU A 8 0.21 -4.81 -9.55
N ALA A 9 -0.99 -4.75 -10.12
CA ALA A 9 -1.32 -5.43 -11.36
C ALA A 9 -0.42 -4.98 -12.53
N LYS A 10 -0.20 -3.67 -12.67
CA LYS A 10 0.74 -3.12 -13.66
C LYS A 10 2.14 -3.66 -13.48
N LYS A 11 2.64 -3.69 -12.24
CA LYS A 11 3.98 -4.18 -11.94
C LYS A 11 4.12 -5.66 -12.26
N ILE A 12 3.11 -6.47 -11.99
CA ILE A 12 3.11 -7.88 -12.36
C ILE A 12 3.14 -8.02 -13.88
N LYS A 13 2.31 -7.27 -14.62
CA LYS A 13 2.33 -7.26 -16.11
C LYS A 13 3.69 -6.82 -16.66
N GLU A 14 4.30 -5.78 -16.10
CA GLU A 14 5.64 -5.30 -16.50
C GLU A 14 6.74 -6.35 -16.28
N CYS A 15 6.64 -7.13 -15.19
CA CYS A 15 7.62 -8.17 -14.87
C CYS A 15 7.38 -9.47 -15.62
N SER A 16 6.15 -9.73 -16.01
CA SER A 16 5.78 -10.88 -16.85
C SER A 16 6.17 -10.56 -18.29
N LYS A 17 7.04 -11.38 -18.87
CA LYS A 17 7.46 -11.22 -20.27
C LYS A 17 6.48 -11.80 -21.28
N ASP A 18 5.52 -12.57 -20.78
CA ASP A 18 4.59 -13.37 -21.55
C ASP A 18 3.15 -12.90 -21.34
N ASP A 19 2.23 -13.56 -21.99
CA ASP A 19 0.80 -13.36 -21.83
C ASP A 19 0.40 -13.48 -20.35
N CYS A 20 -0.36 -12.49 -19.85
CA CYS A 20 -0.84 -12.43 -18.47
C CYS A 20 -2.26 -13.00 -18.32
N ALA A 21 -2.66 -13.96 -19.15
CA ALA A 21 -3.98 -14.60 -19.11
C ALA A 21 -4.31 -15.25 -17.74
N TRP A 22 -3.30 -15.50 -16.92
CA TRP A 22 -3.40 -16.04 -15.56
C TRP A 22 -3.62 -14.97 -14.48
N LEU A 23 -3.56 -13.67 -14.83
CA LEU A 23 -3.69 -12.56 -13.90
C LEU A 23 -5.09 -11.98 -13.95
N TYR A 24 -5.75 -11.91 -12.81
CA TYR A 24 -7.12 -11.39 -12.69
C TYR A 24 -7.17 -10.26 -11.67
N ARG A 25 -7.76 -9.13 -12.07
CA ARG A 25 -8.01 -7.98 -11.21
C ARG A 25 -9.50 -7.87 -10.94
N PHE A 26 -9.91 -8.06 -9.68
CA PHE A 26 -11.33 -7.90 -9.30
C PHE A 26 -11.72 -6.44 -9.21
N VAL A 27 -12.87 -6.16 -9.84
CA VAL A 27 -13.61 -4.92 -9.94
C VAL A 27 -12.99 -3.87 -10.86
N SER A 28 -13.86 -3.01 -11.35
CA SER A 28 -13.56 -1.96 -12.32
C SER A 28 -12.31 -1.16 -11.93
N THR A 29 -11.41 -1.05 -12.86
CA THR A 29 -10.30 -0.12 -12.82
C THR A 29 -10.63 1.11 -13.67
N ALA A 30 -10.09 2.26 -13.30
CA ALA A 30 -10.10 3.44 -14.16
C ALA A 30 -8.94 3.42 -15.17
N ASP A 31 -8.09 2.41 -15.10
CA ASP A 31 -6.88 2.29 -15.92
C ASP A 31 -7.11 1.37 -17.12
N GLU A 32 -7.24 1.97 -18.31
CA GLU A 32 -7.46 1.26 -19.57
C GLU A 32 -6.40 0.18 -19.87
N SER A 33 -5.18 0.32 -19.34
CA SER A 33 -4.10 -0.66 -19.51
C SER A 33 -4.33 -2.01 -18.82
N LEU A 34 -5.33 -2.08 -17.95
CA LEU A 34 -5.69 -3.26 -17.17
C LEU A 34 -7.04 -3.88 -17.58
N GLU A 35 -7.73 -3.33 -18.57
CA GLU A 35 -9.06 -3.82 -18.98
C GLU A 35 -9.06 -5.30 -19.38
N ASP A 36 -7.97 -5.79 -19.94
CA ASP A 36 -7.78 -7.17 -20.39
C ASP A 36 -7.73 -8.20 -19.23
N ILE A 37 -7.44 -7.77 -18.02
CA ILE A 37 -7.35 -8.63 -16.83
C ILE A 37 -8.47 -8.38 -15.79
N VAL A 38 -9.35 -7.41 -16.06
CA VAL A 38 -10.47 -7.13 -15.16
C VAL A 38 -11.51 -8.24 -15.23
N VAL A 39 -11.88 -8.74 -14.07
CA VAL A 39 -12.91 -9.76 -13.90
C VAL A 39 -13.99 -9.27 -12.92
N ASP A 40 -15.18 -9.79 -13.10
CA ASP A 40 -16.32 -9.56 -12.25
C ASP A 40 -16.98 -10.89 -11.83
N ARG A 41 -18.16 -10.80 -11.21
CA ARG A 41 -18.90 -11.99 -10.74
C ARG A 41 -19.44 -12.88 -11.87
N GLU A 42 -19.55 -12.36 -13.07
CA GLU A 42 -20.06 -13.09 -14.23
C GLU A 42 -18.93 -13.73 -15.04
N SER A 43 -17.68 -13.33 -14.77
CA SER A 43 -16.52 -13.85 -15.46
C SER A 43 -16.30 -15.33 -15.17
N MET A 44 -15.91 -16.08 -16.20
CA MET A 44 -15.46 -17.47 -16.06
C MET A 44 -13.95 -17.51 -15.82
N VAL A 45 -13.54 -18.20 -14.75
CA VAL A 45 -12.13 -18.46 -14.43
C VAL A 45 -11.94 -19.96 -14.26
N TYR A 46 -10.94 -20.50 -14.91
CA TYR A 46 -10.61 -21.92 -14.83
C TYR A 46 -9.62 -22.14 -13.68
N GLU A 47 -10.09 -22.79 -12.61
CA GLU A 47 -9.35 -22.98 -11.35
C GLU A 47 -8.18 -23.97 -11.47
N ASP A 48 -8.20 -24.85 -12.48
CA ASP A 48 -7.15 -25.85 -12.70
C ASP A 48 -5.88 -25.26 -13.36
N GLU A 49 -5.92 -24.01 -13.77
CA GLU A 49 -4.79 -23.31 -14.35
C GLU A 49 -4.13 -22.39 -13.32
N GLN A 50 -2.87 -22.06 -13.55
CA GLN A 50 -2.20 -21.06 -12.74
C GLN A 50 -3.00 -19.75 -12.78
N CYS A 51 -3.41 -19.26 -11.62
CA CYS A 51 -4.08 -17.98 -11.54
C CYS A 51 -3.55 -17.12 -10.37
N CYS A 52 -3.47 -15.83 -10.61
CA CYS A 52 -3.21 -14.83 -9.61
C CYS A 52 -4.37 -13.84 -9.58
N VAL A 53 -4.99 -13.70 -8.43
CA VAL A 53 -6.15 -12.83 -8.25
C VAL A 53 -5.77 -11.65 -7.38
N ILE A 54 -6.06 -10.45 -7.85
CA ILE A 54 -5.83 -9.21 -7.12
C ILE A 54 -7.18 -8.60 -6.73
N SER A 55 -7.40 -8.44 -5.43
CA SER A 55 -8.57 -7.77 -4.87
C SER A 55 -8.18 -6.91 -3.67
N THR A 56 -9.07 -6.02 -3.24
CA THR A 56 -8.89 -5.31 -1.98
C THR A 56 -9.39 -6.16 -0.81
N MET A 57 -8.78 -6.00 0.37
CA MET A 57 -9.17 -6.77 1.55
C MET A 57 -10.67 -6.60 1.89
N ALA A 58 -11.18 -5.39 1.83
CA ALA A 58 -12.61 -5.10 2.08
C ALA A 58 -13.57 -5.83 1.13
N ARG A 59 -13.12 -6.20 -0.06
CA ARG A 59 -13.94 -6.92 -1.05
C ARG A 59 -13.77 -8.42 -1.02
N LEU A 60 -12.71 -8.91 -0.42
CA LEU A 60 -12.39 -10.33 -0.34
C LEU A 60 -13.60 -11.22 0.07
N PRO A 61 -14.48 -10.83 1.03
CA PRO A 61 -15.63 -11.63 1.42
C PRO A 61 -16.75 -11.69 0.37
N PHE A 62 -16.75 -10.77 -0.59
CA PHE A 62 -17.83 -10.57 -1.54
C PHE A 62 -17.47 -10.93 -2.98
N ASP A 63 -16.17 -10.95 -3.30
CA ASP A 63 -15.69 -11.25 -4.63
C ASP A 63 -15.62 -12.76 -4.87
N GLY A 64 -15.85 -13.16 -6.10
CA GLY A 64 -15.79 -14.51 -6.57
C GLY A 64 -16.05 -14.56 -8.08
N PHE A 65 -15.90 -15.71 -8.69
CA PHE A 65 -16.07 -15.93 -10.12
C PHE A 65 -16.79 -17.24 -10.40
N ASN A 66 -17.27 -17.42 -11.61
CA ASN A 66 -17.85 -18.67 -12.05
C ASN A 66 -16.76 -19.65 -12.48
N GLY A 67 -16.77 -20.85 -11.94
CA GLY A 67 -15.98 -21.99 -12.35
C GLY A 67 -16.86 -23.10 -12.95
N GLU A 68 -16.28 -24.24 -13.27
CA GLU A 68 -17.03 -25.39 -13.80
C GLU A 68 -18.12 -25.91 -12.84
N GLY A 69 -17.92 -25.73 -11.51
CA GLY A 69 -18.86 -26.13 -10.46
C GLY A 69 -19.90 -25.07 -10.10
N GLY A 70 -19.87 -23.88 -10.70
CA GLY A 70 -20.72 -22.73 -10.38
C GLY A 70 -19.93 -21.55 -9.77
N TYR A 71 -20.65 -20.68 -9.05
CA TYR A 71 -20.03 -19.50 -8.44
C TYR A 71 -19.23 -19.84 -7.17
N ASN A 72 -17.95 -19.49 -7.18
CA ASN A 72 -17.02 -19.68 -6.07
C ASN A 72 -16.60 -18.33 -5.51
N LYS A 73 -16.69 -18.15 -4.20
CA LYS A 73 -16.14 -16.97 -3.53
C LYS A 73 -14.64 -17.11 -3.35
N LEU A 74 -13.91 -16.01 -3.38
CA LEU A 74 -12.45 -16.01 -3.14
C LEU A 74 -12.08 -16.62 -1.78
N LEU A 75 -12.94 -16.47 -0.77
CA LEU A 75 -12.76 -17.07 0.55
C LEU A 75 -12.92 -18.60 0.58
N ASP A 76 -13.66 -19.17 -0.37
CA ASP A 76 -14.00 -20.60 -0.40
C ASP A 76 -12.98 -21.39 -1.25
N ILE A 77 -12.10 -20.72 -1.97
CA ILE A 77 -11.09 -21.32 -2.84
C ILE A 77 -9.86 -21.70 -2.02
N VAL A 78 -9.28 -22.85 -2.34
CA VAL A 78 -7.99 -23.28 -1.78
C VAL A 78 -6.87 -22.62 -2.55
N TRP A 79 -6.21 -21.66 -1.94
CA TRP A 79 -5.07 -20.96 -2.52
C TRP A 79 -3.75 -21.57 -2.10
N ASP A 80 -2.75 -21.58 -2.98
CA ASP A 80 -1.39 -22.01 -2.65
C ASP A 80 -0.66 -20.96 -1.79
N MET A 81 -0.98 -19.68 -1.96
CA MET A 81 -0.37 -18.57 -1.22
C MET A 81 -1.27 -17.34 -1.23
N ILE A 82 -1.25 -16.62 -0.12
CA ILE A 82 -1.86 -15.29 0.01
C ILE A 82 -0.75 -14.25 0.19
N LEU A 83 -0.83 -13.19 -0.59
CA LEU A 83 0.05 -12.03 -0.46
C LEU A 83 -0.77 -10.83 -0.02
N CYS A 84 -0.43 -10.24 1.11
CA CYS A 84 -1.11 -9.08 1.65
C CYS A 84 -0.14 -7.90 1.69
N ASP A 85 -0.41 -6.86 0.91
CA ASP A 85 0.40 -5.65 0.85
C ASP A 85 -0.27 -4.49 1.58
N GLU A 86 0.53 -3.50 2.01
CA GLU A 86 0.09 -2.32 2.79
C GLU A 86 -0.68 -2.70 4.07
N ALA A 87 -0.23 -3.74 4.76
CA ALA A 87 -0.97 -4.34 5.87
C ALA A 87 -1.15 -3.41 7.08
N SER A 88 -0.34 -2.35 7.20
CA SER A 88 -0.52 -1.33 8.25
C SER A 88 -1.85 -0.59 8.14
N MET A 89 -2.40 -0.48 6.93
CA MET A 89 -3.65 0.23 6.65
C MET A 89 -4.89 -0.67 6.68
N ILE A 90 -4.71 -1.97 6.85
CA ILE A 90 -5.82 -2.94 6.84
C ILE A 90 -6.42 -3.02 8.25
N PRO A 91 -7.74 -2.83 8.40
CA PRO A 91 -8.43 -3.01 9.66
C PRO A 91 -8.20 -4.42 10.23
N LEU A 92 -7.99 -4.51 11.54
CA LEU A 92 -7.72 -5.78 12.20
C LEU A 92 -8.80 -6.83 11.93
N ALA A 93 -10.07 -6.42 11.90
CA ALA A 93 -11.19 -7.32 11.62
C ALA A 93 -11.12 -7.95 10.21
N GLU A 94 -10.73 -7.18 9.20
CA GLU A 94 -10.56 -7.67 7.83
C GLU A 94 -9.37 -8.63 7.73
N MET A 95 -8.27 -8.30 8.40
CA MET A 95 -7.10 -9.18 8.47
C MET A 95 -7.40 -10.49 9.21
N ALA A 96 -8.11 -10.42 10.34
CA ALA A 96 -8.52 -11.59 11.11
C ALA A 96 -9.43 -12.52 10.29
N LEU A 97 -10.36 -11.94 9.51
CA LEU A 97 -11.21 -12.71 8.61
C LEU A 97 -10.38 -13.50 7.58
N ALA A 98 -9.39 -12.83 6.96
CA ALA A 98 -8.51 -13.50 5.99
C ALA A 98 -7.69 -14.63 6.64
N ILE A 99 -7.04 -14.34 7.76
CA ILE A 99 -6.22 -15.34 8.48
C ILE A 99 -7.08 -16.55 8.92
N TYR A 100 -8.28 -16.30 9.41
CA TYR A 100 -9.19 -17.39 9.83
C TYR A 100 -9.61 -18.29 8.67
N ASN A 101 -9.95 -17.70 7.52
CA ASN A 101 -10.39 -18.48 6.35
C ASN A 101 -9.21 -19.22 5.67
N PHE A 102 -8.02 -18.64 5.72
CA PHE A 102 -6.83 -19.20 5.05
C PHE A 102 -5.83 -19.83 6.03
N VAL A 103 -6.32 -20.40 7.14
CA VAL A 103 -5.48 -20.95 8.23
C VAL A 103 -4.46 -22.01 7.76
N ASN A 104 -4.72 -22.70 6.67
CA ASN A 104 -3.84 -23.73 6.09
C ASN A 104 -3.03 -23.22 4.89
N THR A 105 -3.17 -21.96 4.53
CA THR A 105 -2.50 -21.35 3.38
C THR A 105 -1.34 -20.48 3.86
N PRO A 106 -0.15 -20.59 3.29
CA PRO A 106 0.93 -19.65 3.57
C PRO A 106 0.52 -18.22 3.29
N ILE A 107 0.73 -17.32 4.27
CA ILE A 107 0.39 -15.89 4.13
C ILE A 107 1.68 -15.08 4.27
N LEU A 108 1.99 -14.29 3.26
CA LEU A 108 3.04 -13.26 3.33
C LEU A 108 2.37 -11.91 3.57
N ILE A 109 2.77 -11.23 4.63
CA ILE A 109 2.26 -9.91 5.02
C ILE A 109 3.38 -8.90 4.80
N ALA A 110 3.16 -7.96 3.89
CA ALA A 110 4.06 -6.87 3.59
C ALA A 110 3.46 -5.53 4.00
N GLY A 111 4.29 -4.57 4.34
CA GLY A 111 3.88 -3.22 4.67
C GLY A 111 4.85 -2.58 5.66
N ASP A 112 4.53 -1.37 6.06
CA ASP A 112 5.36 -0.58 6.96
C ASP A 112 4.56 -0.25 8.23
N PRO A 113 4.94 -0.84 9.38
CA PRO A 113 4.22 -0.65 10.63
C PRO A 113 4.22 0.80 11.15
N LEU A 114 5.14 1.65 10.65
CA LEU A 114 5.27 3.05 11.03
C LEU A 114 4.50 4.00 10.11
N GLN A 115 3.86 3.49 9.06
CA GLN A 115 2.98 4.27 8.20
C GLN A 115 1.57 4.42 8.80
N ILE A 116 0.67 4.98 7.98
CA ILE A 116 -0.69 5.33 8.42
C ILE A 116 -1.45 4.08 8.85
N LYS A 117 -2.05 4.17 10.04
CA LYS A 117 -2.95 3.14 10.57
C LYS A 117 -4.32 3.17 9.89
N PRO A 118 -5.14 2.12 10.07
CA PRO A 118 -6.49 2.09 9.51
C PRO A 118 -7.33 3.27 10.00
N ILE A 119 -8.14 3.84 9.11
CA ILE A 119 -9.11 4.88 9.47
C ILE A 119 -10.43 4.18 9.78
N LEU A 120 -10.74 4.04 11.06
CA LEU A 120 -11.96 3.41 11.55
C LEU A 120 -12.84 4.40 12.32
N HIS A 121 -14.15 4.14 12.32
CA HIS A 121 -15.11 4.90 13.12
C HIS A 121 -15.33 4.31 14.52
N GLU A 122 -15.12 2.99 14.66
CA GLU A 122 -15.19 2.29 15.95
C GLU A 122 -13.94 2.60 16.78
N GLU A 123 -14.14 3.12 18.00
CA GLU A 123 -13.06 3.54 18.88
C GLU A 123 -12.25 2.36 19.43
N GLU A 124 -12.88 1.19 19.64
CA GLU A 124 -12.21 0.04 20.26
C GLU A 124 -11.03 -0.51 19.43
N TRP A 125 -11.09 -0.40 18.11
CA TRP A 125 -10.10 -1.01 17.19
C TRP A 125 -9.38 0.02 16.32
N LYS A 126 -9.58 1.29 16.64
CA LYS A 126 -9.11 2.42 15.82
C LYS A 126 -7.62 2.42 15.52
N ASP A 127 -6.83 1.97 16.49
CA ASP A 127 -5.37 1.99 16.39
C ASP A 127 -4.76 0.59 16.22
N GLU A 128 -5.60 -0.44 16.03
CA GLU A 128 -5.18 -1.82 15.95
C GLU A 128 -5.06 -2.29 14.49
N ASN A 129 -3.95 -2.94 14.20
CA ASN A 129 -3.69 -3.66 12.96
C ASN A 129 -2.86 -4.93 13.25
N ILE A 130 -2.49 -5.67 12.23
CA ILE A 130 -1.71 -6.91 12.40
C ILE A 130 -0.35 -6.66 13.09
N TYR A 131 0.29 -5.51 12.83
CA TYR A 131 1.60 -5.21 13.43
C TYR A 131 1.50 -4.89 14.92
N THR A 132 0.45 -4.20 15.37
CA THR A 132 0.22 -3.98 16.81
C THR A 132 -0.05 -5.31 17.52
N MET A 133 -0.80 -6.22 16.89
CA MET A 133 -1.11 -7.53 17.44
C MET A 133 0.12 -8.41 17.67
N VAL A 134 1.13 -8.29 16.83
CA VAL A 134 2.36 -9.08 16.92
C VAL A 134 3.55 -8.30 17.49
N ASN A 135 3.30 -7.11 18.06
CA ASN A 135 4.31 -6.22 18.65
C ASN A 135 5.43 -5.78 17.69
N LEU A 136 5.11 -5.58 16.42
CA LEU A 136 6.01 -5.08 15.38
C LEU A 136 5.78 -3.60 15.03
N ASP A 137 4.90 -2.91 15.74
CA ASP A 137 4.55 -1.52 15.52
C ASP A 137 5.59 -0.51 16.06
N ARG A 138 6.67 -1.00 16.70
CA ARG A 138 7.74 -0.18 17.26
C ARG A 138 9.10 -0.70 16.85
N VAL A 139 9.95 0.21 16.38
CA VAL A 139 11.34 -0.10 16.01
C VAL A 139 12.19 -0.50 17.23
N GLU A 140 11.81 -0.05 18.42
CA GLU A 140 12.58 -0.20 19.67
C GLU A 140 12.26 -1.48 20.46
N ASN A 141 11.16 -2.16 20.16
CA ASN A 141 10.85 -3.39 20.89
C ASN A 141 11.55 -4.58 20.21
N PRO A 142 12.68 -5.06 20.75
CA PRO A 142 13.10 -6.39 20.42
C PRO A 142 11.96 -7.30 20.86
N VAL A 143 11.45 -8.09 19.94
CA VAL A 143 10.46 -9.09 20.23
C VAL A 143 11.05 -9.98 21.32
N THR A 144 10.53 -9.85 22.54
CA THR A 144 11.04 -10.57 23.73
C THR A 144 10.57 -12.01 23.80
N GLU A 145 9.60 -12.37 22.93
CA GLU A 145 9.08 -13.73 22.79
C GLU A 145 9.55 -14.38 21.50
N PRO A 146 9.74 -15.71 21.47
CA PRO A 146 10.12 -16.39 20.25
C PRO A 146 9.05 -16.17 19.18
N ILE A 147 9.41 -15.44 18.14
CA ILE A 147 8.55 -15.23 16.97
C ILE A 147 8.41 -16.56 16.26
N GLN A 148 7.17 -16.99 16.03
CA GLN A 148 6.86 -18.23 15.34
C GLN A 148 6.80 -18.07 13.80
N PHE A 149 7.16 -16.88 13.27
CA PHE A 149 7.13 -16.58 11.85
C PHE A 149 8.40 -15.85 11.42
N ALA A 150 8.74 -15.95 10.14
CA ALA A 150 9.91 -15.27 9.58
C ALA A 150 9.63 -13.78 9.38
N ILE A 151 10.62 -12.94 9.72
CA ILE A 151 10.58 -11.49 9.50
C ILE A 151 11.78 -11.10 8.64
N GLU A 152 11.52 -10.31 7.60
CA GLU A 152 12.55 -9.69 6.77
C GLU A 152 12.34 -8.18 6.73
N ASN A 153 13.40 -7.41 7.00
CA ASN A 153 13.36 -5.95 7.03
C ASN A 153 13.99 -5.35 5.77
N LEU A 154 13.19 -4.65 4.99
CA LEU A 154 13.65 -3.92 3.81
C LEU A 154 14.17 -2.54 4.20
N SER A 155 15.48 -2.40 4.38
CA SER A 155 16.10 -1.15 4.84
C SER A 155 16.58 -0.21 3.73
N MET A 156 16.47 -0.62 2.45
CA MET A 156 16.86 0.21 1.31
C MET A 156 15.65 0.86 0.68
N GLN A 157 15.57 2.19 0.70
CA GLN A 157 14.53 2.95 0.01
C GLN A 157 15.01 3.41 -1.37
N TYR A 158 14.13 3.34 -2.38
CA TYR A 158 14.39 3.66 -3.79
C TYR A 158 13.63 4.89 -4.28
N ARG A 159 12.62 5.35 -3.54
CA ARG A 159 11.68 6.38 -3.96
C ARG A 159 12.24 7.79 -3.84
N SER A 160 12.67 8.14 -2.63
CA SER A 160 13.01 9.52 -2.29
C SER A 160 14.46 9.86 -2.54
N LEU A 161 14.72 11.13 -2.85
CA LEU A 161 16.08 11.68 -2.86
C LEU A 161 16.73 11.49 -1.47
N PRO A 162 18.05 11.28 -1.39
CA PRO A 162 18.72 10.98 -0.13
C PRO A 162 18.43 11.97 0.99
N ALA A 163 18.41 13.28 0.71
CA ALA A 163 18.16 14.29 1.73
C ALA A 163 16.72 14.22 2.30
N ILE A 164 15.73 13.86 1.46
CA ILE A 164 14.36 13.65 1.90
C ILE A 164 14.27 12.31 2.64
N GLY A 165 14.91 11.28 2.10
CA GLY A 165 14.99 9.96 2.73
C GLY A 165 15.61 10.01 4.11
N GLU A 166 16.70 10.77 4.28
CA GLU A 166 17.35 10.96 5.57
C GLU A 166 16.44 11.64 6.59
N LEU A 167 15.65 12.64 6.18
CA LEU A 167 14.73 13.32 7.08
C LEU A 167 13.74 12.33 7.73
N PHE A 168 13.04 11.52 6.94
CA PHE A 168 12.11 10.57 7.52
C PHE A 168 12.80 9.34 8.13
N SER A 169 14.01 8.98 7.65
CA SER A 169 14.82 7.95 8.30
C SER A 169 15.13 8.31 9.75
N GLN A 170 15.57 9.53 9.98
CA GLN A 170 15.85 10.02 11.35
C GLN A 170 14.58 10.21 12.18
N TYR A 171 13.48 10.62 11.54
CA TYR A 171 12.22 10.89 12.25
C TYR A 171 11.49 9.62 12.69
N ALA A 172 11.43 8.60 11.84
CA ALA A 172 10.57 7.44 12.05
C ALA A 172 11.31 6.10 12.13
N TYR A 173 12.54 6.00 11.62
CA TYR A 173 13.25 4.72 11.49
C TYR A 173 14.61 4.69 12.17
N ASP A 174 14.86 5.59 13.14
CA ASP A 174 16.12 5.70 13.91
C ASP A 174 17.37 5.77 13.04
N GLY A 175 17.29 6.40 11.88
CA GLY A 175 18.42 6.50 10.94
C GLY A 175 18.80 5.18 10.25
N LYS A 176 17.93 4.14 10.31
CA LYS A 176 18.27 2.81 9.80
C LYS A 176 18.06 2.63 8.29
N LEU A 177 17.36 3.57 7.62
CA LEU A 177 17.12 3.48 6.20
C LEU A 177 18.38 3.88 5.40
N ARG A 178 18.67 3.09 4.39
CA ARG A 178 19.67 3.38 3.36
C ARG A 178 18.99 3.91 2.10
N HIS A 179 19.71 4.68 1.31
CA HIS A 179 19.17 5.34 0.13
C HIS A 179 19.87 4.83 -1.13
N TYR A 180 19.07 4.33 -2.07
CA TYR A 180 19.58 3.83 -3.35
C TYR A 180 19.94 4.98 -4.29
N ARG A 181 19.14 6.05 -4.33
CA ARG A 181 19.34 7.18 -5.23
C ARG A 181 20.59 7.97 -4.87
N SER A 182 21.22 8.56 -5.89
CA SER A 182 22.43 9.36 -5.71
C SER A 182 22.11 10.74 -5.16
N ALA A 183 22.99 11.26 -4.27
CA ALA A 183 22.94 12.65 -3.82
C ALA A 183 23.13 13.68 -4.97
N MET A 184 23.73 13.27 -6.10
CA MET A 184 23.84 14.12 -7.29
C MET A 184 22.49 14.45 -7.94
N GLU A 185 21.45 13.67 -7.70
CA GLU A 185 20.10 13.93 -8.19
C GLU A 185 19.40 15.07 -7.44
N ASN A 186 20.00 15.57 -6.38
CA ASN A 186 19.44 16.56 -5.46
C ASN A 186 19.34 17.99 -6.00
N HIS A 187 19.62 18.22 -7.27
CA HIS A 187 19.59 19.58 -7.85
C HIS A 187 18.40 19.75 -8.77
N MET A 188 17.41 20.52 -8.31
CA MET A 188 16.30 20.96 -9.15
C MET A 188 16.50 22.42 -9.54
N LYS A 189 16.49 22.68 -10.85
CA LYS A 189 16.48 24.06 -11.37
C LYS A 189 15.04 24.49 -11.66
N PHE A 190 14.61 25.55 -11.03
CA PHE A 190 13.34 26.20 -11.34
C PHE A 190 13.62 27.64 -11.83
N GLY A 191 13.65 27.82 -13.13
CA GLY A 191 14.07 29.08 -13.74
C GLY A 191 15.51 29.44 -13.35
N LYS A 192 15.68 30.58 -12.67
CA LYS A 192 16.99 31.03 -12.15
C LYS A 192 17.30 30.52 -10.74
N LEU A 193 16.37 29.81 -10.11
CA LEU A 193 16.53 29.31 -8.74
C LEU A 193 17.14 27.90 -8.76
N ASN A 194 18.20 27.73 -7.98
CA ASN A 194 18.72 26.41 -7.65
C ASN A 194 18.09 25.98 -6.34
N LEU A 195 17.11 25.07 -6.41
CA LEU A 195 16.48 24.53 -5.23
C LEU A 195 17.26 23.34 -4.70
N LYS A 196 17.37 23.27 -3.38
CA LYS A 196 17.83 22.08 -2.68
C LYS A 196 16.66 21.08 -2.58
N PRO A 197 16.89 19.80 -2.29
CA PRO A 197 15.82 18.83 -2.07
C PRO A 197 14.86 19.25 -0.96
N ILE A 198 15.38 19.93 0.05
CA ILE A 198 14.62 20.49 1.16
C ILE A 198 14.91 21.98 1.24
N ASN A 199 13.86 22.78 1.12
CA ASN A 199 13.94 24.24 1.22
C ASN A 199 12.96 24.70 2.29
N PHE A 200 13.44 25.46 3.26
CA PHE A 200 12.59 26.12 4.25
C PHE A 200 12.28 27.54 3.78
N ILE A 201 11.02 27.81 3.50
CA ILE A 201 10.54 29.11 3.06
C ILE A 201 9.66 29.70 4.16
N PRO A 202 10.18 30.64 4.99
CA PRO A 202 9.39 31.28 6.02
C PRO A 202 8.44 32.32 5.40
N PHE A 203 7.13 32.16 5.63
CA PHE A 203 6.13 33.15 5.29
C PHE A 203 5.73 33.92 6.55
N LYS A 204 5.73 35.26 6.47
CA LYS A 204 5.17 36.11 7.53
C LYS A 204 3.66 36.20 7.33
N VAL A 205 2.91 35.42 8.06
CA VAL A 205 1.45 35.28 7.91
C VAL A 205 0.67 36.40 8.57
N GLU A 206 1.29 37.22 9.45
CA GLU A 206 0.66 38.21 10.33
C GLU A 206 -0.23 39.27 9.62
N ARG A 207 -0.13 39.40 8.30
CA ARG A 207 -0.92 40.36 7.53
C ARG A 207 -1.92 39.76 6.54
N TYR A 208 -1.99 38.43 6.39
CA TYR A 208 -2.66 37.80 5.25
C TYR A 208 -3.40 36.50 5.59
N ASP A 209 -3.91 36.36 6.82
CA ASP A 209 -4.59 35.13 7.29
C ASP A 209 -5.66 34.60 6.31
N SER A 210 -6.43 35.50 5.69
CA SER A 210 -7.48 35.10 4.75
C SER A 210 -6.94 34.55 3.40
N VAL A 211 -5.70 34.87 3.07
CA VAL A 211 -5.07 34.48 1.78
C VAL A 211 -4.32 33.15 1.97
N PHE A 212 -3.83 32.87 3.18
CA PHE A 212 -3.04 31.68 3.50
C PHE A 212 -3.88 30.50 4.03
N GLY A 213 -5.20 30.70 4.18
CA GLY A 213 -6.09 29.62 4.61
C GLY A 213 -6.20 28.51 3.57
N ILE A 214 -6.43 27.29 4.05
CA ILE A 214 -6.71 26.13 3.20
C ILE A 214 -8.00 26.39 2.42
N LYS A 215 -7.94 26.25 1.09
CA LYS A 215 -9.11 26.30 0.21
C LYS A 215 -9.56 24.91 -0.14
N LYS A 216 -10.85 24.67 -0.02
CA LYS A 216 -11.48 23.43 -0.49
C LYS A 216 -11.67 23.52 -2.00
N LEU A 217 -11.13 22.56 -2.73
CA LEU A 217 -11.49 22.26 -4.11
C LEU A 217 -12.29 20.94 -4.11
N ASP A 218 -13.06 20.70 -5.16
CA ASP A 218 -13.79 19.43 -5.30
C ASP A 218 -12.82 18.25 -5.15
N GLY A 219 -13.03 17.46 -4.08
CA GLY A 219 -12.24 16.27 -3.77
C GLY A 219 -10.88 16.49 -3.10
N SER A 220 -10.44 17.75 -2.85
CA SER A 220 -9.14 18.02 -2.23
C SER A 220 -9.08 19.32 -1.43
N ASN A 221 -8.12 19.39 -0.52
CA ASN A 221 -7.73 20.61 0.16
C ASN A 221 -6.45 21.18 -0.48
N VAL A 222 -6.48 22.43 -0.87
CA VAL A 222 -5.32 23.10 -1.48
C VAL A 222 -4.90 24.30 -0.66
N HIS A 223 -3.61 24.37 -0.39
CA HIS A 223 -2.96 25.56 0.11
C HIS A 223 -2.21 26.24 -1.04
N ILE A 224 -2.70 27.39 -1.50
CA ILE A 224 -2.24 28.03 -2.74
C ILE A 224 -0.72 28.24 -2.78
N TYR A 225 -0.12 28.56 -1.65
CA TYR A 225 1.33 28.79 -1.56
C TYR A 225 2.18 27.51 -1.39
N SER A 226 1.55 26.36 -1.20
CA SER A 226 2.25 25.06 -1.19
C SER A 226 2.34 24.44 -2.58
N VAL A 227 1.66 25.02 -3.58
CA VAL A 227 1.60 24.52 -4.96
C VAL A 227 2.57 25.28 -5.87
N LEU A 228 3.12 26.39 -5.42
CA LEU A 228 4.15 27.16 -6.10
C LEU A 228 5.55 26.68 -5.72
#